data_671dc986d07d5b34365c8f963f53af8b
#
_entry.id   671dc986d07d5b34365c8f963f53af8b
#
_cell.length_a   1.000
_cell.length_b   1.000
_cell.length_c   1.000
_cell.angle_alpha   90.00
_cell.angle_beta   90.00
_cell.angle_gamma   90.00
#
_symmetry.space_group_name_H-M   'P 1'
#
loop_
_entity.id
_entity.type
_entity.pdbx_description
1 polymer ?
#
loop_
_entity_poly.entity_id
_entity_poly.type
_entity_poly.pdbx_seq_one_letter_code
_entity_poly.pdbx_strand_id
1 'polypeptide(L)'
;MRTAIENAVVLTMDDDMRVLDRGYVLTDGKNIAEVGEGAFAGEADERIDARGGILLPGFVNTHCHVSMVPFRTMGDDCPDRLRRFLFPLENEAMTRELVYRGAVFGIGEMLLAGVTTFADMYYFEDEVARACVQTGMRGYLGETLISQ
;
A
#
# COMPACT_ATOMS: atom_id res chain seq x y z
N MET A 1 20.62 -5.09 -8.26
CA MET A 1 19.90 -6.07 -9.12
C MET A 1 19.01 -5.28 -10.03
N ARG A 2 19.25 -5.42 -11.34
CA ARG A 2 18.49 -4.72 -12.37
C ARG A 2 17.40 -5.64 -12.92
N THR A 3 16.15 -5.20 -12.86
CA THR A 3 14.99 -5.97 -13.37
C THR A 3 14.32 -5.17 -14.48
N ALA A 4 14.19 -5.75 -15.66
CA ALA A 4 13.44 -5.17 -16.77
C ALA A 4 12.04 -5.79 -16.82
N ILE A 5 11.01 -4.96 -16.74
CA ILE A 5 9.61 -5.36 -16.96
C ILE A 5 9.24 -4.88 -18.35
N GLU A 6 8.93 -5.81 -19.25
CA GLU A 6 8.79 -5.57 -20.68
C GLU A 6 7.41 -5.96 -21.22
N ASN A 7 7.11 -5.54 -22.45
CA ASN A 7 5.88 -5.91 -23.15
C ASN A 7 4.63 -5.50 -22.34
N ALA A 8 4.64 -4.26 -21.85
CA ALA A 8 3.58 -3.66 -21.06
C ALA A 8 2.97 -2.44 -21.76
N VAL A 9 1.71 -2.15 -21.46
CA VAL A 9 1.16 -0.79 -21.59
C VAL A 9 1.61 -0.02 -20.35
N VAL A 10 2.53 0.93 -20.50
CA VAL A 10 3.08 1.68 -19.36
C VAL A 10 2.34 2.99 -19.18
N LEU A 11 1.75 3.18 -18.02
CA LEU A 11 1.17 4.45 -17.56
C LEU A 11 2.19 5.12 -16.64
N THR A 12 2.84 6.19 -17.11
CA THR A 12 3.95 6.79 -16.35
C THR A 12 3.49 7.51 -15.10
N MET A 13 2.27 8.03 -15.10
CA MET A 13 1.69 8.81 -14.01
C MET A 13 2.61 9.96 -13.53
N ASP A 14 3.45 10.43 -14.45
CA ASP A 14 4.29 11.62 -14.31
C ASP A 14 3.52 12.89 -14.75
N ASP A 15 4.13 14.05 -14.69
CA ASP A 15 3.49 15.32 -15.05
C ASP A 15 2.97 15.34 -16.49
N ASP A 16 3.61 14.58 -17.38
CA ASP A 16 3.21 14.44 -18.80
C ASP A 16 2.10 13.41 -19.01
N MET A 17 1.79 12.57 -18.00
CA MET A 17 0.76 11.52 -18.04
C MET A 17 0.84 10.64 -19.29
N ARG A 18 2.05 10.26 -19.67
CA ARG A 18 2.30 9.51 -20.90
C ARG A 18 1.76 8.09 -20.80
N VAL A 19 1.23 7.61 -21.92
CA VAL A 19 0.84 6.21 -22.12
C VAL A 19 1.74 5.63 -23.20
N LEU A 20 2.52 4.61 -22.86
CA LEU A 20 3.34 3.88 -23.80
C LEU A 20 2.64 2.56 -24.12
N ASP A 21 2.05 2.46 -25.31
CA ASP A 21 1.25 1.29 -25.75
C ASP A 21 2.04 -0.01 -25.71
N ARG A 22 3.35 0.08 -25.88
CA ARG A 22 4.28 -1.02 -25.79
C ARG A 22 5.60 -0.51 -25.20
N GLY A 23 5.75 -0.69 -23.91
CA GLY A 23 6.86 -0.12 -23.18
C GLY A 23 7.52 -1.08 -22.22
N TYR A 24 8.54 -0.56 -21.56
CA TYR A 24 9.28 -1.24 -20.49
C TYR A 24 9.61 -0.28 -19.36
N VAL A 25 9.85 -0.87 -18.20
CA VAL A 25 10.43 -0.20 -17.04
C VAL A 25 11.63 -1.01 -16.57
N LEU A 26 12.78 -0.35 -16.45
CA LEU A 26 13.99 -0.91 -15.85
C LEU A 26 14.11 -0.39 -14.42
N THR A 27 14.24 -1.28 -13.47
CA THR A 27 14.58 -0.92 -12.09
C THR A 27 16.04 -1.26 -11.79
N ASP A 28 16.66 -0.49 -10.89
CA ASP A 28 17.94 -0.83 -10.27
C ASP A 28 17.79 -0.75 -8.76
N GLY A 29 17.71 -1.91 -8.13
CA GLY A 29 17.38 -2.03 -6.73
C GLY A 29 16.01 -1.39 -6.41
N LYS A 30 16.02 -0.27 -5.69
CA LYS A 30 14.81 0.44 -5.24
C LYS A 30 14.37 1.57 -6.19
N ASN A 31 15.12 1.84 -7.24
CA ASN A 31 14.88 2.98 -8.10
C ASN A 31 14.40 2.53 -9.48
N ILE A 32 13.55 3.34 -10.11
CA ILE A 32 13.29 3.26 -11.54
C ILE A 32 14.50 3.89 -12.22
N ALA A 33 15.22 3.10 -13.00
CA ALA A 33 16.41 3.55 -13.72
C ALA A 33 16.06 4.09 -15.12
N GLU A 34 15.06 3.49 -15.76
CA GLU A 34 14.66 3.86 -17.12
C GLU A 34 13.19 3.49 -17.37
N VAL A 35 12.50 4.31 -18.15
CA VAL A 35 11.18 4.02 -18.71
C VAL A 35 11.25 4.32 -20.19
N GLY A 36 10.92 3.38 -21.06
CA GLY A 36 11.05 3.52 -22.49
C GLY A 36 9.96 2.83 -23.29
N GLU A 37 9.89 3.20 -24.56
CA GLU A 37 8.99 2.63 -25.55
C GLU A 37 9.67 1.49 -26.31
N GLY A 38 8.90 0.48 -26.70
CA GLY A 38 9.39 -0.69 -27.42
C GLY A 38 9.94 -1.77 -26.51
N ALA A 39 10.88 -2.55 -27.03
CA ALA A 39 11.56 -3.61 -26.30
C ALA A 39 12.83 -3.08 -25.63
N PHE A 40 13.09 -3.50 -24.40
CA PHE A 40 14.35 -3.17 -23.73
C PHE A 40 15.52 -3.95 -24.36
N ALA A 41 16.49 -3.21 -24.88
CA ALA A 41 17.65 -3.80 -25.57
C ALA A 41 18.90 -3.92 -24.67
N GLY A 42 18.84 -3.41 -23.43
CA GLY A 42 19.97 -3.40 -22.51
C GLY A 42 20.17 -4.71 -21.75
N GLU A 43 21.09 -4.67 -20.79
CA GLU A 43 21.35 -5.78 -19.87
C GLU A 43 20.52 -5.63 -18.61
N ALA A 44 19.93 -6.72 -18.12
CA ALA A 44 19.23 -6.84 -16.85
C ALA A 44 19.51 -8.21 -16.22
N ASP A 45 19.55 -8.24 -14.90
CA ASP A 45 19.74 -9.50 -14.15
C ASP A 45 18.49 -10.38 -14.23
N GLU A 46 17.32 -9.74 -14.33
CA GLU A 46 16.02 -10.38 -14.44
C GLU A 46 15.16 -9.69 -15.51
N ARG A 47 14.35 -10.48 -16.21
CA ARG A 47 13.37 -9.99 -17.17
C ARG A 47 11.99 -10.56 -16.88
N ILE A 48 11.00 -9.68 -16.82
CA ILE A 48 9.60 -10.02 -16.58
C ILE A 48 8.80 -9.62 -17.82
N ASP A 49 8.20 -10.59 -18.50
CA ASP A 49 7.26 -10.34 -19.59
C ASP A 49 5.86 -10.03 -19.00
N ALA A 50 5.42 -8.79 -19.12
CA ALA A 50 4.10 -8.35 -18.71
C ALA A 50 2.97 -8.86 -19.62
N ARG A 51 3.29 -9.50 -20.74
CA ARG A 51 2.32 -10.11 -21.67
C ARG A 51 1.21 -9.16 -22.13
N GLY A 52 1.53 -7.90 -22.36
CA GLY A 52 0.56 -6.86 -22.72
C GLY A 52 -0.28 -6.33 -21.54
N GLY A 53 0.07 -6.69 -20.31
CA GLY A 53 -0.55 -6.14 -19.11
C GLY A 53 -0.24 -4.66 -18.91
N ILE A 54 -0.98 -4.02 -18.02
CA ILE A 54 -0.77 -2.61 -17.66
C ILE A 54 0.29 -2.52 -16.55
N LEU A 55 1.30 -1.70 -16.75
CA LEU A 55 2.33 -1.37 -15.77
C LEU A 55 2.20 0.08 -15.34
N LEU A 56 2.02 0.31 -14.07
CA LEU A 56 1.86 1.64 -13.46
C LEU A 56 2.50 1.68 -12.08
N PRO A 57 2.77 2.87 -11.51
CA PRO A 57 3.19 2.99 -10.12
C PRO A 57 2.18 2.35 -9.18
N GLY A 58 2.67 1.77 -8.07
CA GLY A 58 1.79 1.22 -7.04
C GLY A 58 0.83 2.28 -6.50
N PHE A 59 -0.40 1.86 -6.20
CA PHE A 59 -1.42 2.75 -5.67
C PHE A 59 -1.05 3.33 -4.32
N VAL A 60 -1.58 4.52 -4.05
CA VAL A 60 -1.45 5.21 -2.77
C VAL A 60 -2.82 5.30 -2.12
N ASN A 61 -2.97 4.69 -0.94
CA ASN A 61 -4.17 4.86 -0.11
C ASN A 61 -3.95 6.08 0.80
N THR A 62 -4.65 7.16 0.53
CA THR A 62 -4.45 8.44 1.23
C THR A 62 -5.22 8.56 2.53
N HIS A 63 -6.03 7.56 2.90
CA HIS A 63 -6.77 7.53 4.17
C HIS A 63 -7.18 6.11 4.52
N CYS A 64 -6.72 5.62 5.66
CA CYS A 64 -7.19 4.37 6.26
C CYS A 64 -6.99 4.35 7.78
N HIS A 65 -7.49 3.27 8.37
CA HIS A 65 -7.21 2.83 9.74
C HIS A 65 -6.88 1.36 9.64
N VAL A 66 -5.62 1.08 9.20
CA VAL A 66 -5.22 -0.24 8.73
C VAL A 66 -5.41 -1.34 9.78
N SER A 67 -5.26 -0.98 11.05
CA SER A 67 -5.39 -1.92 12.16
C SER A 67 -6.83 -2.26 12.55
N MET A 68 -7.85 -1.58 11.97
CA MET A 68 -9.26 -1.82 12.28
C MET A 68 -9.86 -3.07 11.61
N VAL A 69 -9.08 -3.82 10.86
CA VAL A 69 -9.54 -5.03 10.16
C VAL A 69 -10.31 -6.01 11.07
N PRO A 70 -9.93 -6.23 12.35
CA PRO A 70 -10.68 -7.09 13.25
C PRO A 70 -12.13 -6.64 13.51
N PHE A 71 -12.42 -5.35 13.32
CA PHE A 71 -13.74 -4.76 13.55
C PHE A 71 -14.55 -4.54 12.28
N ARG A 72 -14.05 -5.05 11.16
CA ARG A 72 -14.71 -4.93 9.85
C ARG A 72 -16.13 -5.49 9.93
N THR A 73 -17.10 -4.74 9.38
CA THR A 73 -18.53 -5.08 9.34
C THR A 73 -19.26 -5.12 10.68
N MET A 74 -18.57 -4.90 11.80
CA MET A 74 -19.22 -4.90 13.11
C MET A 74 -20.02 -3.60 13.31
N GLY A 75 -21.25 -3.72 13.79
CA GLY A 75 -22.12 -2.59 14.13
C GLY A 75 -22.59 -1.76 12.93
N ASP A 76 -22.63 -2.31 11.73
CA ASP A 76 -23.01 -1.58 10.50
C ASP A 76 -24.47 -1.06 10.57
N ASP A 77 -25.33 -1.71 11.33
CA ASP A 77 -26.72 -1.32 11.59
C ASP A 77 -26.90 -0.43 12.85
N CYS A 78 -25.81 -0.09 13.53
CA CYS A 78 -25.88 0.75 14.73
C CYS A 78 -25.98 2.24 14.35
N PRO A 79 -27.04 2.97 14.76
CA PRO A 79 -27.11 4.42 14.59
C PRO A 79 -25.94 5.12 15.31
N ASP A 80 -25.29 6.11 14.65
CA ASP A 80 -24.08 6.77 15.17
C ASP A 80 -23.01 5.73 15.57
N ARG A 81 -22.75 4.80 14.63
CA ARG A 81 -21.83 3.66 14.79
C ARG A 81 -20.51 4.04 15.44
N LEU A 82 -19.93 5.17 15.05
CA LEU A 82 -18.62 5.61 15.51
C LEU A 82 -18.60 5.80 17.04
N ARG A 83 -19.54 6.59 17.58
CA ARG A 83 -19.55 6.96 19.00
C ARG A 83 -20.18 5.90 19.89
N ARG A 84 -21.21 5.23 19.38
CA ARG A 84 -21.99 4.28 20.20
C ARG A 84 -21.46 2.86 20.17
N PHE A 85 -20.68 2.53 19.15
CA PHE A 85 -20.18 1.17 18.97
C PHE A 85 -18.65 1.13 18.85
N LEU A 86 -18.05 1.81 17.86
CA LEU A 86 -16.61 1.66 17.58
C LEU A 86 -15.74 2.22 18.70
N PHE A 87 -15.95 3.46 19.13
CA PHE A 87 -15.11 4.03 20.21
C PHE A 87 -15.17 3.22 21.52
N PRO A 88 -16.34 2.78 22.01
CA PRO A 88 -16.37 1.88 23.17
C PRO A 88 -15.64 0.56 22.92
N LEU A 89 -15.83 -0.05 21.75
CA LEU A 89 -15.18 -1.30 21.39
C LEU A 89 -13.65 -1.15 21.31
N GLU A 90 -13.17 -0.08 20.69
CA GLU A 90 -11.74 0.21 20.59
C GLU A 90 -11.11 0.43 21.98
N ASN A 91 -11.77 1.19 22.83
CA ASN A 91 -11.29 1.43 24.20
C ASN A 91 -11.19 0.13 25.03
N GLU A 92 -12.07 -0.83 24.78
CA GLU A 92 -12.11 -2.10 25.51
C GLU A 92 -11.17 -3.14 24.90
N ALA A 93 -11.14 -3.27 23.58
CA ALA A 93 -10.54 -4.41 22.90
C ALA A 93 -9.19 -4.08 22.26
N MET A 94 -8.87 -2.80 21.94
CA MET A 94 -7.67 -2.48 21.21
C MET A 94 -6.43 -2.57 22.09
N THR A 95 -5.51 -3.41 21.71
CA THR A 95 -4.20 -3.60 22.33
C THR A 95 -3.10 -3.42 21.32
N ARG A 96 -1.88 -3.14 21.77
CA ARG A 96 -0.69 -3.04 20.90
C ARG A 96 -0.53 -4.27 20.01
N GLU A 97 -0.72 -5.46 20.55
CA GLU A 97 -0.62 -6.71 19.78
C GLU A 97 -1.73 -6.81 18.73
N LEU A 98 -2.96 -6.39 19.04
CA LEU A 98 -4.06 -6.41 18.08
C LEU A 98 -3.83 -5.40 16.95
N VAL A 99 -3.32 -4.20 17.28
CA VAL A 99 -2.92 -3.20 16.30
C VAL A 99 -1.87 -3.77 15.33
N TYR A 100 -0.80 -4.36 15.87
CA TYR A 100 0.24 -4.96 15.03
C TYR A 100 -0.30 -6.06 14.10
N ARG A 101 -1.08 -7.00 14.63
CA ARG A 101 -1.66 -8.10 13.82
C ARG A 101 -2.65 -7.60 12.79
N GLY A 102 -3.51 -6.66 13.18
CA GLY A 102 -4.45 -5.99 12.28
C GLY A 102 -3.72 -5.26 11.15
N ALA A 103 -2.66 -4.52 11.49
CA ALA A 103 -1.83 -3.83 10.51
C ALA A 103 -1.16 -4.79 9.52
N VAL A 104 -0.53 -5.87 10.00
CA VAL A 104 0.09 -6.88 9.13
C VAL A 104 -0.93 -7.47 8.16
N PHE A 105 -2.14 -7.79 8.65
CA PHE A 105 -3.19 -8.34 7.81
C PHE A 105 -3.69 -7.32 6.77
N GLY A 106 -4.05 -6.10 7.22
CA GLY A 106 -4.55 -5.04 6.32
C GLY A 106 -3.52 -4.61 5.28
N ILE A 107 -2.23 -4.52 5.66
CA ILE A 107 -1.14 -4.27 4.73
C ILE A 107 -1.03 -5.40 3.70
N GLY A 108 -1.19 -6.66 4.12
CA GLY A 108 -1.19 -7.80 3.21
C GLY A 108 -2.29 -7.68 2.14
N GLU A 109 -3.51 -7.31 2.53
CA GLU A 109 -4.61 -7.05 1.59
C GLU A 109 -4.29 -5.89 0.63
N MET A 110 -3.72 -4.79 1.14
CA MET A 110 -3.32 -3.65 0.33
C MET A 110 -2.26 -4.04 -0.71
N LEU A 111 -1.22 -4.78 -0.31
CA LEU A 111 -0.17 -5.24 -1.23
C LEU A 111 -0.74 -6.14 -2.33
N LEU A 112 -1.64 -7.05 -1.99
CA LEU A 112 -2.33 -7.91 -2.96
C LEU A 112 -3.23 -7.11 -3.93
N ALA A 113 -3.72 -5.94 -3.50
CA ALA A 113 -4.48 -5.01 -4.33
C ALA A 113 -3.61 -4.00 -5.10
N GLY A 114 -2.27 -4.10 -5.01
CA GLY A 114 -1.35 -3.19 -5.69
C GLY A 114 -1.13 -1.84 -4.99
N VAL A 115 -1.59 -1.68 -3.76
CA VAL A 115 -1.31 -0.49 -2.93
C VAL A 115 0.08 -0.65 -2.30
N THR A 116 0.95 0.33 -2.49
CA THR A 116 2.35 0.29 -2.03
C THR A 116 2.68 1.38 -1.01
N THR A 117 1.75 2.30 -0.78
CA THR A 117 1.89 3.41 0.17
C THR A 117 0.54 3.72 0.77
N PHE A 118 0.48 4.01 2.06
CA PHE A 118 -0.76 4.43 2.71
C PHE A 118 -0.53 5.54 3.74
N ALA A 119 -1.59 6.31 4.00
CA ALA A 119 -1.66 7.23 5.11
C ALA A 119 -2.63 6.69 6.16
N ASP A 120 -2.15 6.51 7.37
CA ASP A 120 -2.90 6.01 8.51
C ASP A 120 -2.95 7.02 9.65
N MET A 121 -3.96 6.92 10.45
CA MET A 121 -4.10 7.64 11.70
C MET A 121 -4.90 6.77 12.66
N TYR A 122 -4.24 6.29 13.71
CA TYR A 122 -4.86 5.37 14.67
C TYR A 122 -4.13 5.38 16.02
N TYR A 123 -4.37 4.37 16.84
CA TYR A 123 -3.71 4.15 18.13
C TYR A 123 -2.48 3.26 17.95
N PHE A 124 -1.44 3.49 18.76
CA PHE A 124 -0.22 2.68 18.75
C PHE A 124 0.43 2.59 17.37
N GLU A 125 0.58 3.73 16.71
CA GLU A 125 1.13 3.80 15.36
C GLU A 125 2.59 3.31 15.25
N ASP A 126 3.30 3.22 16.36
CA ASP A 126 4.59 2.55 16.43
C ASP A 126 4.50 1.04 16.12
N GLU A 127 3.36 0.40 16.44
CA GLU A 127 3.09 -0.99 16.06
C GLU A 127 2.75 -1.12 14.57
N VAL A 128 2.07 -0.12 14.00
CA VAL A 128 1.86 -0.04 12.55
C VAL A 128 3.19 0.17 11.84
N ALA A 129 4.07 1.03 12.37
CA ALA A 129 5.42 1.22 11.84
C ALA A 129 6.23 -0.10 11.84
N ARG A 130 6.13 -0.89 12.90
CA ARG A 130 6.74 -2.23 12.97
C ARG A 130 6.21 -3.15 11.87
N ALA A 131 4.90 -3.14 11.63
CA ALA A 131 4.29 -3.91 10.54
C ALA A 131 4.77 -3.44 9.16
N CYS A 132 4.91 -2.12 8.95
CA CYS A 132 5.48 -1.56 7.73
C CYS A 132 6.92 -2.03 7.48
N VAL A 133 7.76 -2.03 8.51
CA VAL A 133 9.15 -2.53 8.41
C VAL A 133 9.18 -4.00 8.02
N GLN A 134 8.33 -4.82 8.64
CA GLN A 134 8.26 -6.26 8.35
C GLN A 134 7.80 -6.55 6.93
N THR A 135 6.83 -5.80 6.42
CA THR A 135 6.19 -6.06 5.12
C THR A 135 6.83 -5.32 3.96
N GLY A 136 7.68 -4.33 4.23
CA GLY A 136 8.26 -3.43 3.22
C GLY A 136 7.28 -2.37 2.71
N MET A 137 6.12 -2.21 3.35
CA MET A 137 5.11 -1.20 3.00
C MET A 137 5.56 0.20 3.41
N ARG A 138 5.23 1.21 2.62
CA ARG A 138 5.47 2.62 2.99
C ARG A 138 4.24 3.18 3.70
N GLY A 139 4.42 3.71 4.93
CA GLY A 139 3.37 4.32 5.73
C GLY A 139 3.68 5.77 6.09
N TYR A 140 2.68 6.65 5.99
CA TYR A 140 2.62 7.95 6.65
C TYR A 140 1.71 7.79 7.85
N LEU A 141 2.29 7.78 9.06
CA LEU A 141 1.63 7.31 10.27
C LEU A 141 1.40 8.48 11.24
N GLY A 142 0.17 8.66 11.66
CA GLY A 142 -0.25 9.71 12.56
C GLY A 142 -0.85 9.14 13.86
N GLU A 143 -0.14 9.28 14.99
CA GLU A 143 -0.66 8.86 16.29
C GLU A 143 -1.87 9.70 16.70
N THR A 144 -2.95 9.03 17.10
CA THR A 144 -4.14 9.68 17.64
C THR A 144 -3.94 10.05 19.10
N LEU A 145 -4.05 11.34 19.40
CA LEU A 145 -4.02 11.84 20.77
C LEU A 145 -5.46 12.15 21.22
N ILE A 146 -5.93 11.44 22.24
CA ILE A 146 -7.25 11.67 22.84
C ILE A 146 -7.05 12.30 24.22
N SER A 147 -7.56 13.53 24.41
CA SER A 147 -7.69 14.12 25.74
C SER A 147 -8.92 13.54 26.43
N GLN A 148 -8.73 12.96 27.60
CA GLN A 148 -9.82 12.58 28.50
C GLN A 148 -10.43 13.80 29.17
#